data_14d4c7910ce0867ae7de96596883bfc0
#
_entry.id   14d4c7910ce0867ae7de96596883bfc0
#
_cell.length_a   1.000
_cell.length_b   1.000
_cell.length_c   1.000
_cell.angle_alpha   90.00
_cell.angle_beta   90.00
_cell.angle_gamma   90.00
#
_symmetry.space_group_name_H-M   'P 1'
#
loop_
_entity.id
_entity.type
_entity.pdbx_description
1 polymer ?
#
loop_
_entity_poly.entity_id
_entity_poly.type
_entity_poly.pdbx_seq_one_letter_code
_entity_poly.pdbx_strand_id
1 'polypeptide(L)'
;MKTVILLVISLGLLWFSEQFSPATIFEPQSTGWVLWVSYAKDLIQPFAFYFFICLGERWLGTWRKRATLAFAVPTLMEFGQNLYYRVSSSNYVGAFDPLDIVMYTIGVGLAVVVEQKVFAKSSNFGNNDTIHSTI
;
A
#
# COMPACT_ATOMS: atom_id res chain seq x y z
N MET A 1 -4.09 -20.62 -0.85
CA MET A 1 -2.69 -20.25 -0.51
C MET A 1 -2.37 -18.79 -0.83
N LYS A 2 -2.60 -18.29 -2.07
CA LYS A 2 -2.38 -16.87 -2.46
C LYS A 2 -3.04 -15.86 -1.50
N THR A 3 -4.32 -16.07 -1.15
CA THR A 3 -5.09 -15.20 -0.26
C THR A 3 -4.44 -15.05 1.12
N VAL A 4 -3.99 -16.16 1.71
CA VAL A 4 -3.35 -16.15 3.04
C VAL A 4 -2.02 -15.40 2.98
N ILE A 5 -1.23 -15.61 1.92
CA ILE A 5 0.04 -14.91 1.73
C ILE A 5 -0.18 -13.39 1.62
N LEU A 6 -1.16 -12.97 0.81
CA LEU A 6 -1.51 -11.55 0.65
C LEU A 6 -1.97 -10.92 1.96
N LEU A 7 -2.77 -11.65 2.74
CA LEU A 7 -3.24 -11.19 4.04
C LEU A 7 -2.09 -11.05 5.05
N VAL A 8 -1.19 -12.04 5.09
CA VAL A 8 -0.02 -11.98 5.97
C VAL A 8 0.91 -10.82 5.57
N ILE A 9 1.13 -10.61 4.27
CA ILE A 9 1.96 -9.50 3.78
C ILE A 9 1.32 -8.16 4.15
N SER A 10 0.03 -7.96 3.86
CA SER A 10 -0.64 -6.68 4.11
C SER A 10 -0.72 -6.35 5.60
N LEU A 11 -1.14 -7.30 6.44
CA LEU A 11 -1.22 -7.08 7.88
C LEU A 11 0.16 -6.95 8.52
N GLY A 12 1.13 -7.76 8.07
CA GLY A 12 2.51 -7.69 8.56
C GLY A 12 3.18 -6.35 8.24
N LEU A 13 2.98 -5.81 7.04
CA LEU A 13 3.51 -4.51 6.65
C LEU A 13 2.82 -3.35 7.38
N LEU A 14 1.50 -3.41 7.57
CA LEU A 14 0.78 -2.41 8.36
C LEU A 14 1.24 -2.43 9.81
N TRP A 15 1.34 -3.62 10.42
CA TRP A 15 1.86 -3.76 11.77
C TRP A 15 3.31 -3.25 11.88
N PHE A 16 4.17 -3.61 10.92
CA PHE A 16 5.55 -3.15 10.88
C PHE A 16 5.64 -1.62 10.79
N SER A 17 4.82 -0.98 9.95
CA SER A 17 4.82 0.48 9.80
C SER A 17 4.43 1.21 11.09
N GLU A 18 3.62 0.58 11.96
CA GLU A 18 3.22 1.14 13.25
C GLU A 18 4.26 0.91 14.35
N GLN A 19 4.90 -0.29 14.37
CA GLN A 19 5.83 -0.66 15.42
C GLN A 19 7.26 -0.16 15.19
N PHE A 20 7.61 0.09 13.93
CA PHE A 20 8.97 0.46 13.59
C PHE A 20 9.26 1.91 13.99
N SER A 21 9.92 2.06 15.14
CA SER A 21 10.34 3.38 15.61
C SER A 21 11.61 3.82 14.89
N PRO A 22 11.61 4.97 14.21
CA PRO A 22 12.81 5.51 13.58
C PRO A 22 13.92 5.83 14.59
N ALA A 23 13.57 6.03 15.86
CA ALA A 23 14.54 6.32 16.94
C ALA A 23 15.52 5.16 17.21
N THR A 24 15.23 3.94 16.74
CA THR A 24 16.14 2.79 16.87
C THR A 24 17.23 2.77 15.81
N ILE A 25 17.07 3.48 14.70
CA ILE A 25 17.97 3.45 13.54
C ILE A 25 18.60 4.82 13.28
N PHE A 26 17.84 5.89 13.47
CA PHE A 26 18.29 7.24 13.18
C PHE A 26 18.38 8.07 14.45
N GLU A 27 19.40 8.90 14.52
CA GLU A 27 19.46 9.92 15.57
C GLU A 27 18.26 10.86 15.48
N PRO A 28 17.61 11.20 16.62
CA PRO A 28 16.50 12.16 16.64
C PRO A 28 16.88 13.47 15.94
N GLN A 29 15.98 13.98 15.10
CA GLN A 29 16.19 15.20 14.30
C GLN A 29 17.23 15.11 13.16
N SER A 30 17.84 13.96 12.92
CA SER A 30 18.64 13.74 11.71
C SER A 30 17.74 13.82 10.45
N THR A 31 18.35 14.16 9.30
CA THR A 31 17.61 14.19 8.01
C THR A 31 16.96 12.84 7.72
N GLY A 32 17.62 11.72 8.01
CA GLY A 32 17.07 10.38 7.84
C GLY A 32 15.85 10.13 8.72
N TRP A 33 15.89 10.58 9.97
CA TRP A 33 14.76 10.47 10.89
C TRP A 33 13.52 11.26 10.39
N VAL A 34 13.75 12.51 9.96
CA VAL A 34 12.67 13.37 9.42
C VAL A 34 12.04 12.74 8.18
N LEU A 35 12.86 12.28 7.23
CA LEU A 35 12.35 11.62 6.01
C LEU A 35 11.57 10.33 6.33
N TRP A 36 12.06 9.54 7.29
CA TRP A 36 11.37 8.33 7.70
C TRP A 36 10.00 8.63 8.31
N VAL A 37 9.95 9.51 9.29
CA VAL A 37 8.72 9.87 9.99
C VAL A 37 7.69 10.49 9.05
N SER A 38 8.17 11.34 8.11
CA SER A 38 7.28 12.06 7.21
C SER A 38 6.77 11.22 6.06
N TYR A 39 7.61 10.33 5.49
CA TYR A 39 7.28 9.75 4.18
C TYR A 39 7.26 8.22 4.13
N ALA A 40 7.95 7.52 5.04
CA ALA A 40 8.00 6.05 4.97
C ALA A 40 6.64 5.41 5.20
N LYS A 41 5.83 5.95 6.11
CA LYS A 41 4.46 5.49 6.35
C LYS A 41 3.59 5.67 5.12
N ASP A 42 3.69 6.82 4.45
CA ASP A 42 2.91 7.18 3.27
C ASP A 42 3.26 6.32 2.05
N LEU A 43 4.43 5.70 2.05
CA LEU A 43 4.81 4.72 1.05
C LEU A 43 4.32 3.30 1.42
N ILE A 44 4.52 2.89 2.67
CA ILE A 44 4.25 1.52 3.12
C ILE A 44 2.74 1.26 3.24
N GLN A 45 1.96 2.21 3.74
CA GLN A 45 0.53 2.04 3.94
C GLN A 45 -0.24 1.75 2.63
N PRO A 46 -0.14 2.57 1.57
CA PRO A 46 -0.84 2.27 0.32
C PRO A 46 -0.30 1.03 -0.40
N PHE A 47 1.00 0.72 -0.23
CA PHE A 47 1.57 -0.54 -0.70
C PHE A 47 0.89 -1.74 -0.03
N ALA A 48 0.79 -1.75 1.29
CA ALA A 48 0.12 -2.80 2.06
C ALA A 48 -1.39 -2.85 1.76
N PHE A 49 -2.03 -1.69 1.66
CA PHE A 49 -3.46 -1.57 1.36
C PHE A 49 -3.81 -2.11 -0.03
N TYR A 50 -2.92 -1.96 -1.01
CA TYR A 50 -3.10 -2.58 -2.32
C TYR A 50 -3.24 -4.11 -2.21
N PHE A 51 -2.38 -4.77 -1.42
CA PHE A 51 -2.48 -6.22 -1.22
C PHE A 51 -3.73 -6.62 -0.43
N PHE A 52 -4.17 -5.77 0.49
CA PHE A 52 -5.45 -5.98 1.17
C PHE A 52 -6.61 -5.94 0.17
N ILE A 53 -6.62 -4.98 -0.76
CA ILE A 53 -7.63 -4.90 -1.83
C ILE A 53 -7.57 -6.12 -2.77
N CYS A 54 -6.38 -6.71 -2.97
CA CYS A 54 -6.23 -7.93 -3.77
C CYS A 54 -6.96 -9.15 -3.18
N LEU A 55 -7.34 -9.15 -1.89
CA LEU A 55 -8.23 -10.16 -1.32
C LEU A 55 -9.61 -10.15 -1.96
N GLY A 56 -10.06 -8.97 -2.43
CA GLY A 56 -11.31 -8.76 -3.18
C GLY A 56 -11.16 -8.95 -4.70
N GLU A 57 -10.17 -9.68 -5.19
CA GLU A 57 -9.88 -9.89 -6.63
C GLU A 57 -11.11 -10.35 -7.42
N ARG A 58 -12.00 -11.15 -6.81
CA ARG A 58 -13.27 -11.58 -7.41
C ARG A 58 -14.17 -10.44 -7.85
N TRP A 59 -14.16 -9.32 -7.12
CA TRP A 59 -15.02 -8.14 -7.33
C TRP A 59 -14.30 -7.07 -8.15
N LEU A 60 -13.00 -6.99 -8.00
CA LEU A 60 -12.14 -5.96 -8.57
C LEU A 60 -11.23 -6.52 -9.68
N GLY A 61 -11.71 -7.43 -10.48
CA GLY A 61 -11.09 -8.23 -11.54
C GLY A 61 -9.79 -7.71 -12.20
N THR A 62 -9.56 -6.39 -12.28
CA THR A 62 -8.38 -5.82 -12.93
C THR A 62 -7.46 -5.12 -11.95
N TRP A 63 -6.14 -5.26 -12.15
CA TRP A 63 -5.12 -4.57 -11.35
C TRP A 63 -5.32 -3.03 -11.35
N ARG A 64 -5.81 -2.46 -12.47
CA ARG A 64 -6.08 -1.02 -12.59
C ARG A 64 -7.13 -0.55 -11.57
N LYS A 65 -8.25 -1.26 -11.42
CA LYS A 65 -9.28 -0.94 -10.44
C LYS A 65 -8.73 -1.01 -9.01
N ARG A 66 -7.92 -2.04 -8.73
CA ARG A 66 -7.27 -2.20 -7.42
C ARG A 66 -6.29 -1.07 -7.13
N ALA A 67 -5.45 -0.71 -8.12
CA ALA A 67 -4.51 0.39 -7.99
C ALA A 67 -5.22 1.74 -7.78
N THR A 68 -6.30 2.00 -8.52
CA THR A 68 -7.09 3.22 -8.35
C THR A 68 -7.69 3.31 -6.95
N LEU A 69 -8.24 2.22 -6.42
CA LEU A 69 -8.79 2.21 -5.06
C LEU A 69 -7.70 2.37 -3.99
N ALA A 70 -6.56 1.67 -4.15
CA ALA A 70 -5.45 1.77 -3.21
C ALA A 70 -4.84 3.17 -3.15
N PHE A 71 -4.91 3.92 -4.23
CA PHE A 71 -4.51 5.31 -4.30
C PHE A 71 -5.60 6.27 -3.79
N ALA A 72 -6.84 6.08 -4.26
CA ALA A 72 -7.93 7.02 -4.00
C ALA A 72 -8.35 7.04 -2.53
N VAL A 73 -8.38 5.89 -1.86
CA VAL A 73 -8.87 5.82 -0.47
C VAL A 73 -7.97 6.59 0.49
N PRO A 74 -6.65 6.37 0.57
CA PRO A 74 -5.76 7.18 1.42
C PRO A 74 -5.83 8.67 1.05
N THR A 75 -5.80 9.00 -0.25
CA THR A 75 -5.88 10.38 -0.73
C THR A 75 -7.16 11.07 -0.26
N LEU A 76 -8.32 10.41 -0.37
CA LEU A 76 -9.59 10.96 0.11
C LEU A 76 -9.64 11.09 1.62
N MET A 77 -9.02 10.18 2.36
CA MET A 77 -8.91 10.28 3.82
C MET A 77 -8.09 11.48 4.23
N GLU A 78 -6.96 11.76 3.58
CA GLU A 78 -6.14 12.95 3.79
C GLU A 78 -6.93 14.24 3.54
N PHE A 79 -7.63 14.31 2.40
CA PHE A 79 -8.49 15.45 2.10
C PHE A 79 -9.60 15.61 3.13
N GLY A 80 -10.23 14.54 3.56
CA GLY A 80 -11.29 14.56 4.57
C GLY A 80 -10.78 15.04 5.92
N GLN A 81 -9.62 14.57 6.35
CA GLN A 81 -8.98 15.03 7.59
C GLN A 81 -8.63 16.52 7.53
N ASN A 82 -8.02 16.96 6.43
CA ASN A 82 -7.67 18.36 6.23
C ASN A 82 -8.92 19.27 6.28
N LEU A 83 -10.00 18.86 5.61
CA LEU A 83 -11.27 19.59 5.63
C LEU A 83 -11.87 19.65 7.04
N TYR A 84 -11.89 18.51 7.75
CA TYR A 84 -12.38 18.43 9.12
C TYR A 84 -11.64 19.38 10.06
N TYR A 85 -10.31 19.40 10.02
CA TYR A 85 -9.50 20.28 10.86
C TYR A 85 -9.68 21.76 10.53
N ARG A 86 -9.86 22.12 9.25
CA ARG A 86 -10.16 23.49 8.85
C ARG A 86 -11.50 23.99 9.38
N VAL A 87 -12.50 23.13 9.41
CA VAL A 87 -13.85 23.47 9.89
C VAL A 87 -13.91 23.48 11.42
N SER A 88 -13.18 22.59 12.08
CA SER A 88 -13.20 22.41 13.55
C SER A 88 -12.40 23.45 14.32
N SER A 89 -11.75 24.42 13.65
CA SER A 89 -10.92 25.46 14.29
C SER A 89 -9.88 24.94 15.29
N SER A 90 -9.48 23.69 15.20
CA SER A 90 -8.41 23.13 16.02
C SER A 90 -7.05 23.60 15.48
N ASN A 91 -6.14 23.99 16.38
CA ASN A 91 -4.78 24.45 16.04
C ASN A 91 -3.88 23.33 15.49
N TYR A 92 -4.44 22.37 14.75
CA TYR A 92 -3.70 21.28 14.16
C TYR A 92 -3.05 21.73 12.84
N VAL A 93 -1.74 21.79 12.85
CA VAL A 93 -0.90 22.08 11.69
C VAL A 93 -0.60 20.76 10.95
N GLY A 94 -1.61 20.07 10.48
CA GLY A 94 -1.49 18.98 9.53
C GLY A 94 -1.75 19.54 8.14
N ALA A 95 -0.75 20.16 7.53
CA ALA A 95 -0.87 20.61 6.16
C ALA A 95 -0.83 19.37 5.24
N PHE A 96 -1.81 19.27 4.36
CA PHE A 96 -1.71 18.37 3.19
C PHE A 96 -0.40 18.68 2.45
N ASP A 97 0.48 17.70 2.40
CA ASP A 97 1.74 17.80 1.67
C ASP A 97 1.58 17.12 0.29
N PRO A 98 1.81 17.83 -0.82
CA PRO A 98 1.82 17.22 -2.14
C PRO A 98 2.76 16.02 -2.27
N LEU A 99 3.79 15.92 -1.43
CA LEU A 99 4.72 14.78 -1.39
C LEU A 99 4.05 13.49 -0.93
N ASP A 100 3.00 13.55 -0.09
CA ASP A 100 2.25 12.38 0.35
C ASP A 100 1.60 11.68 -0.86
N ILE A 101 1.05 12.45 -1.80
CA ILE A 101 0.50 11.90 -3.05
C ILE A 101 1.58 11.20 -3.88
N VAL A 102 2.78 11.77 -3.94
CA VAL A 102 3.90 11.15 -4.65
C VAL A 102 4.27 9.83 -4.00
N MET A 103 4.34 9.78 -2.66
CA MET A 103 4.63 8.55 -1.92
C MET A 103 3.53 7.50 -2.09
N TYR A 104 2.25 7.89 -2.08
CA TYR A 104 1.12 6.99 -2.36
C TYR A 104 1.23 6.41 -3.78
N THR A 105 1.56 7.24 -4.76
CA THR A 105 1.74 6.80 -6.14
C THR A 105 2.87 5.78 -6.26
N ILE A 106 4.02 6.03 -5.62
CA ILE A 106 5.17 5.13 -5.62
C ILE A 106 4.80 3.82 -4.91
N GLY A 107 4.18 3.90 -3.73
CA GLY A 107 3.78 2.72 -2.95
C GLY A 107 2.84 1.80 -3.73
N VAL A 108 1.79 2.35 -4.34
CA VAL A 108 0.85 1.60 -5.19
C VAL A 108 1.55 1.05 -6.44
N GLY A 109 2.40 1.85 -7.09
CA GLY A 109 3.15 1.42 -8.27
C GLY A 109 4.05 0.23 -7.99
N LEU A 110 4.79 0.26 -6.88
CA LEU A 110 5.61 -0.87 -6.42
C LEU A 110 4.76 -2.11 -6.15
N ALA A 111 3.60 -1.96 -5.50
CA ALA A 111 2.70 -3.07 -5.21
C ALA A 111 2.17 -3.73 -6.49
N VAL A 112 1.80 -2.94 -7.50
CA VAL A 112 1.39 -3.44 -8.83
C VAL A 112 2.53 -4.21 -9.50
N VAL A 113 3.75 -3.68 -9.47
CA VAL A 113 4.93 -4.37 -10.03
C VAL A 113 5.17 -5.72 -9.34
N VAL A 114 5.08 -5.75 -8.01
CA VAL A 114 5.22 -6.98 -7.23
C VAL A 114 4.10 -7.97 -7.59
N GLU A 115 2.85 -7.53 -7.67
CA GLU A 115 1.74 -8.39 -8.07
C GLU A 115 2.00 -9.00 -9.44
N GLN A 116 2.34 -8.20 -10.43
CA GLN A 116 2.53 -8.67 -11.80
C GLN A 116 3.75 -9.58 -11.96
N LYS A 117 4.85 -9.32 -11.25
CA LYS A 117 6.06 -10.14 -11.37
C LYS A 117 6.04 -11.40 -10.53
N VAL A 118 5.49 -11.33 -9.31
CA VAL A 118 5.54 -12.44 -8.35
C VAL A 118 4.32 -13.34 -8.48
N PHE A 119 3.12 -12.76 -8.56
CA PHE A 119 1.88 -13.52 -8.50
C PHE A 119 1.33 -13.92 -9.89
N ALA A 120 1.60 -13.16 -10.96
CA ALA A 120 1.20 -13.55 -12.31
C ALA A 120 1.97 -14.79 -12.82
N LYS A 121 3.23 -14.93 -12.43
CA LYS A 121 4.05 -16.11 -12.81
C LYS A 121 3.56 -17.39 -12.14
N SER A 122 2.92 -17.32 -10.98
CA SER A 122 2.34 -18.46 -10.28
C SER A 122 1.06 -19.01 -10.94
N SER A 123 0.36 -18.20 -11.73
CA SER A 123 -0.86 -18.61 -12.43
C SER A 123 -0.59 -19.46 -13.68
N ASN A 124 0.59 -19.34 -14.29
CA ASN A 124 0.96 -20.11 -15.49
C ASN A 124 1.47 -21.51 -15.18
N PHE A 125 1.78 -21.84 -13.93
CA PHE A 125 2.26 -23.18 -13.56
C PHE A 125 1.13 -24.23 -13.47
N GLY A 126 -0.14 -23.80 -13.38
CA GLY A 126 -1.30 -24.69 -13.25
C GLY A 126 -1.94 -25.12 -14.58
N ASN A 127 -1.55 -24.53 -15.72
CA ASN A 127 -2.22 -24.77 -17.00
C ASN A 127 -1.50 -25.78 -17.93
N ASN A 128 -0.33 -26.26 -17.54
CA ASN A 128 0.42 -27.21 -18.39
C ASN A 128 0.05 -28.68 -18.18
N ASP A 129 -0.77 -29.00 -17.18
CA ASP A 129 -1.08 -30.43 -16.88
C ASP A 129 -2.35 -30.95 -17.58
N THR A 130 -3.04 -30.14 -18.38
CA THR A 130 -4.30 -30.53 -19.03
C THR A 130 -4.19 -30.87 -20.51
N ILE A 131 -2.99 -30.85 -21.09
CA ILE A 131 -2.84 -31.13 -22.54
C ILE A 131 -2.40 -32.59 -22.86
N HIS A 132 -2.10 -33.42 -21.86
CA HIS A 132 -1.59 -34.77 -22.10
C HIS A 132 -2.56 -35.94 -21.81
N SER A 133 -3.88 -35.67 -21.69
CA SER A 133 -4.83 -36.79 -21.46
C SER A 133 -5.91 -36.92 -22.54
N THR A 134 -5.57 -36.72 -23.81
CA THR A 134 -6.49 -37.07 -24.92
C THR A 134 -5.70 -37.62 -26.10
N ILE A 135 -5.23 -38.87 -25.94
CA ILE A 135 -4.95 -39.81 -27.07
C ILE A 135 -5.38 -41.22 -26.62
#